data_a68893781939696fd490528375cd7ba8
#
_entry.id   a68893781939696fd490528375cd7ba8
#
_cell.length_a   1.000
_cell.length_b   1.000
_cell.length_c   1.000
_cell.angle_alpha   90.00
_cell.angle_beta   90.00
_cell.angle_gamma   90.00
#
_symmetry.space_group_name_H-M   'P 1'
#
loop_
_entity.id
_entity.type
_entity.pdbx_description
1 polymer ?
#
loop_
_entity_poly.entity_id
_entity_poly.type
_entity_poly.pdbx_seq_one_letter_code
_entity_poly.pdbx_strand_id
1 'polypeptide(L)'
;MINSNLPLSDSDVADYETLMRSVAGNVGNSYISYALIKEVCGAYRSVPQIQSIYTYDFANAARDAEFINSECSHVFLVLQDQIRLQESYGLKLPYDQIIRFLKQIHKPIVIAGLGANSFTGFDAHFHEKLPSDLVAFLRDLSGLVKNMGVRGDFTHEVLNRLGITNVTTIGCPSYYENGASRQIVKRGIRNLASSTNVSEDLMLRSVVYLQDHCAHEERMIRNLAFGESIPLSCLEKTLYSENRLRFFSSIPEWKADLATRDFFIGTRVHGSIVALNSGVPAIVMNSDSRAREMCEYLNIPYHPELGGESDPQVIYESCDYEKMNREYGQKWSVYRDFLAQFGVPLLPPSLGGGYALEKDSLGCGDEPPPFGLEITAFFSRQTAVLPVLFHALALAEEVLPQTIAARSMICEEAYRD
;
A
#
# COMPACT_ATOMS: atom_id res chain seq x y z
N MET A 1 -1.94 -15.97 3.02
CA MET A 1 -1.88 -14.56 3.48
C MET A 1 -3.29 -14.04 3.74
N ILE A 2 -3.49 -13.27 4.78
CA ILE A 2 -4.77 -12.61 5.09
C ILE A 2 -4.64 -11.11 4.78
N ASN A 3 -5.67 -10.52 4.17
CA ASN A 3 -5.66 -9.14 3.68
C ASN A 3 -4.48 -8.89 2.72
N SER A 4 -4.21 -9.83 1.85
CA SER A 4 -3.18 -9.66 0.83
C SER A 4 -3.80 -9.04 -0.42
N ASN A 5 -3.25 -7.93 -0.82
CA ASN A 5 -3.52 -7.34 -2.12
C ASN A 5 -2.52 -7.96 -3.10
N LEU A 6 -2.81 -9.17 -3.59
CA LEU A 6 -1.92 -9.81 -4.55
C LEU A 6 -1.87 -9.01 -5.85
N PRO A 7 -0.70 -8.90 -6.47
CA PRO A 7 -0.60 -8.31 -7.80
C PRO A 7 -1.48 -9.11 -8.75
N LEU A 8 -2.42 -8.45 -9.40
CA LEU A 8 -3.17 -9.04 -10.49
C LEU A 8 -2.28 -9.13 -11.74
N SER A 9 -2.43 -10.19 -12.52
CA SER A 9 -1.95 -10.16 -13.90
C SER A 9 -2.84 -9.23 -14.73
N ASP A 10 -2.29 -8.53 -15.71
CA ASP A 10 -3.05 -7.60 -16.57
C ASP A 10 -4.26 -8.26 -17.24
N SER A 11 -4.22 -9.60 -17.42
CA SER A 11 -5.33 -10.39 -17.98
C SER A 11 -6.54 -10.56 -17.04
N ASP A 12 -6.38 -10.33 -15.75
CA ASP A 12 -7.42 -10.57 -14.74
C ASP A 12 -8.18 -9.32 -14.34
N VAL A 13 -7.78 -8.17 -14.89
CA VAL A 13 -8.38 -6.85 -14.60
C VAL A 13 -9.41 -6.52 -15.69
N ALA A 14 -10.68 -6.82 -15.42
CA ALA A 14 -11.76 -6.56 -16.36
C ALA A 14 -12.18 -5.07 -16.40
N ASP A 15 -12.11 -4.37 -15.26
CA ASP A 15 -12.56 -2.99 -15.08
C ASP A 15 -11.84 -2.31 -13.91
N TYR A 16 -12.02 -1.00 -13.81
CA TYR A 16 -11.43 -0.16 -12.76
C TYR A 16 -11.83 -0.60 -11.34
N GLU A 17 -13.09 -0.92 -11.12
CA GLU A 17 -13.61 -1.31 -9.82
C GLU A 17 -12.99 -2.63 -9.34
N THR A 18 -12.89 -3.59 -10.23
CA THR A 18 -12.23 -4.89 -9.98
C THR A 18 -10.76 -4.68 -9.62
N LEU A 19 -10.05 -3.84 -10.38
CA LEU A 19 -8.68 -3.47 -10.07
C LEU A 19 -8.56 -2.85 -8.68
N MET A 20 -9.30 -1.77 -8.41
CA MET A 20 -9.18 -1.03 -7.15
C MET A 20 -9.55 -1.86 -5.94
N ARG A 21 -10.51 -2.76 -6.05
CA ARG A 21 -10.83 -3.73 -4.99
C ARG A 21 -9.65 -4.66 -4.69
N SER A 22 -9.02 -5.20 -5.73
CA SER A 22 -7.92 -6.15 -5.57
C SER A 22 -6.68 -5.55 -4.92
N VAL A 23 -6.46 -4.25 -5.10
CA VAL A 23 -5.32 -3.51 -4.55
C VAL A 23 -5.70 -2.66 -3.33
N ALA A 24 -6.90 -2.84 -2.77
CA ALA A 24 -7.45 -2.03 -1.67
C ALA A 24 -7.31 -0.52 -1.94
N GLY A 25 -7.69 -0.09 -3.16
CA GLY A 25 -7.69 1.30 -3.59
C GLY A 25 -6.32 1.91 -3.89
N ASN A 26 -5.22 1.15 -3.77
CA ASN A 26 -3.88 1.69 -4.01
C ASN A 26 -2.91 0.58 -4.44
N VAL A 27 -2.35 0.68 -5.64
CA VAL A 27 -1.39 -0.31 -6.18
C VAL A 27 -0.13 -0.45 -5.30
N GLY A 28 0.26 0.60 -4.57
CA GLY A 28 1.35 0.52 -3.61
C GLY A 28 1.11 -0.50 -2.48
N ASN A 29 -0.14 -0.83 -2.16
CA ASN A 29 -0.47 -1.88 -1.20
C ASN A 29 -0.11 -3.28 -1.74
N SER A 30 -0.28 -3.50 -3.04
CA SER A 30 0.12 -4.75 -3.71
C SER A 30 1.62 -4.99 -3.60
N TYR A 31 2.40 -3.92 -3.58
CA TYR A 31 3.84 -4.04 -3.46
C TYR A 31 4.29 -4.63 -2.12
N ILE A 32 3.55 -4.40 -1.03
CA ILE A 32 3.85 -5.02 0.27
C ILE A 32 3.70 -6.54 0.16
N SER A 33 2.57 -7.00 -0.39
CA SER A 33 2.29 -8.42 -0.58
C SER A 33 3.26 -9.08 -1.57
N TYR A 34 3.54 -8.39 -2.68
CA TYR A 34 4.52 -8.84 -3.68
C TYR A 34 5.90 -9.07 -3.08
N ALA A 35 6.42 -8.11 -2.32
CA ALA A 35 7.72 -8.21 -1.69
C ALA A 35 7.77 -9.35 -0.67
N LEU A 36 6.77 -9.45 0.21
CA LEU A 36 6.66 -10.55 1.17
C LEU A 36 6.66 -11.92 0.50
N ILE A 37 5.86 -12.08 -0.57
CA ILE A 37 5.81 -13.34 -1.32
C ILE A 37 7.17 -13.66 -1.93
N LYS A 38 7.78 -12.70 -2.60
CA LYS A 38 9.08 -12.87 -3.25
C LYS A 38 10.18 -13.25 -2.26
N GLU A 39 10.22 -12.57 -1.11
CA GLU A 39 11.21 -12.80 -0.07
C GLU A 39 11.02 -14.15 0.61
N VAL A 40 9.78 -14.49 0.99
CA VAL A 40 9.46 -15.75 1.67
C VAL A 40 9.62 -16.92 0.70
N CYS A 41 9.09 -16.84 -0.53
CA CYS A 41 9.20 -17.91 -1.52
C CYS A 41 10.65 -18.11 -2.00
N GLY A 42 11.42 -17.03 -2.12
CA GLY A 42 12.84 -17.12 -2.48
C GLY A 42 13.69 -17.90 -1.47
N ALA A 43 13.19 -18.06 -0.23
CA ALA A 43 13.86 -18.85 0.81
C ALA A 43 13.56 -20.36 0.74
N TYR A 44 12.55 -20.77 -0.01
CA TYR A 44 12.16 -22.18 -0.12
C TYR A 44 12.68 -22.80 -1.43
N ARG A 45 13.13 -24.06 -1.35
CA ARG A 45 13.61 -24.83 -2.53
C ARG A 45 12.50 -25.28 -3.47
N SER A 46 11.28 -25.31 -2.99
CA SER A 46 10.06 -25.57 -3.77
C SER A 46 9.16 -24.36 -3.71
N VAL A 47 8.47 -24.03 -4.79
CA VAL A 47 7.50 -22.94 -4.81
C VAL A 47 6.39 -23.28 -3.81
N PRO A 48 6.24 -22.54 -2.69
CA PRO A 48 5.16 -22.78 -1.76
C PRO A 48 3.84 -22.37 -2.40
N GLN A 49 2.80 -23.17 -2.18
CA GLN A 49 1.45 -22.72 -2.51
C GLN A 49 1.06 -21.58 -1.58
N ILE A 50 0.67 -20.46 -2.17
CA ILE A 50 0.20 -19.30 -1.43
C ILE A 50 -1.31 -19.21 -1.61
N GLN A 51 -2.03 -19.40 -0.51
CA GLN A 51 -3.46 -19.10 -0.45
C GLN A 51 -3.66 -17.69 0.08
N SER A 52 -4.59 -16.95 -0.52
CA SER A 52 -4.85 -15.56 -0.19
C SER A 52 -6.29 -15.36 0.21
N ILE A 53 -6.48 -14.71 1.36
CA ILE A 53 -7.77 -14.16 1.78
C ILE A 53 -7.70 -12.66 1.53
N TYR A 54 -8.38 -12.18 0.49
CA TYR A 54 -8.29 -10.80 0.03
C TYR A 54 -8.92 -9.79 0.97
N THR A 55 -9.97 -10.20 1.65
CA THR A 55 -10.72 -9.35 2.56
C THR A 55 -10.90 -10.06 3.90
N TYR A 56 -11.40 -9.32 4.88
CA TYR A 56 -11.82 -9.91 6.15
C TYR A 56 -13.22 -10.53 6.01
N ASP A 57 -13.41 -11.39 4.99
CA ASP A 57 -14.61 -12.20 4.84
C ASP A 57 -14.46 -13.48 5.63
N PHE A 58 -15.33 -13.67 6.61
CA PHE A 58 -15.33 -14.81 7.50
C PHE A 58 -16.53 -15.73 7.28
N ALA A 59 -17.18 -15.66 6.13
CA ALA A 59 -18.32 -16.54 5.81
C ALA A 59 -17.94 -18.03 5.89
N ASN A 60 -16.67 -18.36 5.60
CA ASN A 60 -16.12 -19.72 5.62
C ASN A 60 -15.05 -19.90 6.71
N ALA A 61 -15.07 -19.11 7.77
CA ALA A 61 -14.00 -19.05 8.77
C ALA A 61 -13.57 -20.41 9.34
N ALA A 62 -14.50 -21.33 9.61
CA ALA A 62 -14.18 -22.64 10.15
C ALA A 62 -13.41 -23.51 9.14
N ARG A 63 -13.85 -23.54 7.88
CA ARG A 63 -13.19 -24.27 6.77
C ARG A 63 -11.81 -23.68 6.50
N ASP A 64 -11.70 -22.34 6.49
CA ASP A 64 -10.44 -21.67 6.22
C ASP A 64 -9.44 -21.90 7.36
N ALA A 65 -9.90 -21.92 8.61
CA ALA A 65 -9.07 -22.26 9.76
C ALA A 65 -8.59 -23.72 9.72
N GLU A 66 -9.47 -24.66 9.35
CA GLU A 66 -9.11 -26.07 9.16
C GLU A 66 -8.05 -26.23 8.05
N PHE A 67 -8.27 -25.60 6.90
CA PHE A 67 -7.31 -25.61 5.79
C PHE A 67 -5.95 -25.02 6.22
N ILE A 68 -5.95 -23.86 6.90
CA ILE A 68 -4.72 -23.25 7.40
C ILE A 68 -3.99 -24.20 8.37
N ASN A 69 -4.73 -24.84 9.28
CA ASN A 69 -4.13 -25.71 10.28
C ASN A 69 -3.59 -27.02 9.67
N SER A 70 -4.20 -27.55 8.62
CA SER A 70 -3.72 -28.77 7.95
C SER A 70 -2.64 -28.50 6.91
N GLU A 71 -2.83 -27.52 6.04
CA GLU A 71 -2.03 -27.35 4.82
C GLU A 71 -0.99 -26.22 4.89
N CYS A 72 -1.16 -25.20 5.78
CA CYS A 72 -0.25 -24.08 5.84
C CYS A 72 0.80 -24.23 6.93
N SER A 73 1.99 -23.67 6.71
CA SER A 73 3.04 -23.58 7.73
C SER A 73 2.95 -22.31 8.57
N HIS A 74 2.52 -21.21 7.97
CA HIS A 74 2.46 -19.87 8.56
C HIS A 74 1.25 -19.11 8.08
N VAL A 75 0.85 -18.10 8.85
CA VAL A 75 -0.14 -17.09 8.44
C VAL A 75 0.52 -15.71 8.45
N PHE A 76 0.50 -15.00 7.33
CA PHE A 76 0.90 -13.61 7.25
C PHE A 76 -0.35 -12.73 7.28
N LEU A 77 -0.43 -11.84 8.26
CA LEU A 77 -1.51 -10.87 8.39
C LEU A 77 -0.98 -9.48 8.02
N VAL A 78 -1.46 -8.94 6.90
CA VAL A 78 -1.03 -7.64 6.38
C VAL A 78 -1.99 -6.57 6.87
N LEU A 79 -1.59 -5.80 7.87
CA LEU A 79 -2.43 -4.79 8.52
C LEU A 79 -2.15 -3.35 8.05
N GLN A 80 -1.06 -3.12 7.34
CA GLN A 80 -0.71 -1.78 6.82
C GLN A 80 -0.75 -0.70 7.92
N ASP A 81 -1.51 0.39 7.73
CA ASP A 81 -1.69 1.52 8.66
C ASP A 81 -3.02 1.44 9.43
N GLN A 82 -3.37 0.27 9.96
CA GLN A 82 -4.65 0.05 10.62
C GLN A 82 -4.77 0.70 12.01
N ILE A 83 -3.67 1.18 12.61
CA ILE A 83 -3.75 1.95 13.86
C ILE A 83 -4.06 3.40 13.52
N ARG A 84 -5.36 3.75 13.47
CA ARG A 84 -5.83 5.07 13.05
C ARG A 84 -7.14 5.45 13.71
N LEU A 85 -7.45 6.73 13.72
CA LEU A 85 -8.77 7.22 14.12
C LEU A 85 -9.81 6.83 13.05
N GLN A 86 -10.93 6.26 13.47
CA GLN A 86 -11.95 5.71 12.56
C GLN A 86 -12.56 6.74 11.60
N GLU A 87 -12.65 7.98 12.00
CA GLU A 87 -13.29 9.06 11.24
C GLU A 87 -12.64 9.34 9.87
N SER A 88 -11.43 8.81 9.65
CA SER A 88 -10.62 9.18 8.48
C SER A 88 -10.97 8.44 7.18
N TYR A 89 -11.61 7.22 7.24
CA TYR A 89 -11.84 6.40 6.04
C TYR A 89 -13.20 5.67 6.00
N GLY A 90 -14.10 5.91 6.95
CA GLY A 90 -15.46 5.34 6.95
C GLY A 90 -15.56 3.80 7.07
N LEU A 91 -14.45 3.07 7.04
CA LEU A 91 -14.42 1.61 7.10
C LEU A 91 -13.87 1.13 8.44
N LYS A 92 -14.75 0.52 9.23
CA LYS A 92 -14.36 -0.16 10.46
C LYS A 92 -14.06 -1.62 10.17
N LEU A 93 -12.87 -2.09 10.58
CA LEU A 93 -12.57 -3.52 10.52
C LEU A 93 -13.46 -4.30 11.49
N PRO A 94 -13.83 -5.54 11.15
CA PRO A 94 -14.60 -6.43 12.02
C PRO A 94 -13.67 -7.06 13.08
N TYR A 95 -13.17 -6.28 14.03
CA TYR A 95 -12.15 -6.67 15.00
C TYR A 95 -12.47 -7.98 15.72
N ASP A 96 -13.71 -8.12 16.23
CA ASP A 96 -14.13 -9.32 16.92
C ASP A 96 -14.12 -10.57 16.05
N GLN A 97 -14.46 -10.41 14.76
CA GLN A 97 -14.46 -11.54 13.82
C GLN A 97 -13.03 -11.93 13.48
N ILE A 98 -12.13 -10.96 13.28
CA ILE A 98 -10.71 -11.20 13.04
C ILE A 98 -10.12 -11.98 14.22
N ILE A 99 -10.32 -11.51 15.44
CA ILE A 99 -9.78 -12.17 16.64
C ILE A 99 -10.37 -13.57 16.82
N ARG A 100 -11.69 -13.74 16.65
CA ARG A 100 -12.32 -15.07 16.73
C ARG A 100 -11.77 -16.04 15.68
N PHE A 101 -11.50 -15.57 14.49
CA PHE A 101 -10.88 -16.37 13.44
C PHE A 101 -9.43 -16.73 13.78
N LEU A 102 -8.62 -15.76 14.16
CA LEU A 102 -7.22 -15.98 14.51
C LEU A 102 -7.05 -16.92 15.73
N LYS A 103 -7.97 -16.90 16.68
CA LYS A 103 -7.97 -17.85 17.81
C LYS A 103 -8.17 -19.32 17.40
N GLN A 104 -8.66 -19.61 16.20
CA GLN A 104 -8.78 -20.96 15.65
C GLN A 104 -7.50 -21.42 14.93
N ILE A 105 -6.55 -20.52 14.72
CA ILE A 105 -5.30 -20.80 13.99
C ILE A 105 -4.25 -21.32 14.98
N HIS A 106 -3.69 -22.49 14.66
CA HIS A 106 -2.65 -23.16 15.44
C HIS A 106 -1.26 -23.05 14.79
N LYS A 107 -1.12 -22.18 13.80
CA LYS A 107 0.13 -21.91 13.08
C LYS A 107 0.70 -20.55 13.51
N PRO A 108 2.01 -20.34 13.36
CA PRO A 108 2.60 -19.03 13.63
C PRO A 108 1.92 -17.94 12.81
N ILE A 109 1.46 -16.90 13.48
CA ILE A 109 0.88 -15.69 12.85
C ILE A 109 1.97 -14.62 12.82
N VAL A 110 2.29 -14.14 11.62
CA VAL A 110 3.32 -13.13 11.37
C VAL A 110 2.64 -11.81 10.99
N ILE A 111 2.89 -10.77 11.75
CA ILE A 111 2.46 -9.41 11.45
C ILE A 111 3.71 -8.61 11.10
N ALA A 112 3.84 -8.20 9.84
CA ALA A 112 4.99 -7.45 9.36
C ALA A 112 4.56 -6.12 8.74
N GLY A 113 5.07 -5.02 9.27
CA GLY A 113 4.84 -3.68 8.75
C GLY A 113 3.52 -3.04 9.20
N LEU A 114 3.02 -3.33 10.41
CA LEU A 114 1.91 -2.60 11.03
C LEU A 114 2.33 -1.14 11.26
N GLY A 115 1.46 -0.20 10.97
CA GLY A 115 1.71 1.24 11.13
C GLY A 115 0.58 2.00 11.81
N ALA A 116 0.95 3.09 12.49
CA ALA A 116 0.03 4.08 13.01
C ALA A 116 -0.04 5.31 12.09
N ASN A 117 -1.23 5.87 11.95
CA ASN A 117 -1.47 7.05 11.12
C ASN A 117 -2.28 8.10 11.88
N SER A 118 -1.61 9.16 12.32
CA SER A 118 -2.22 10.31 13.00
C SER A 118 -2.62 11.44 12.03
N PHE A 119 -2.32 11.32 10.74
CA PHE A 119 -2.57 12.30 9.67
C PHE A 119 -1.87 13.66 9.81
N THR A 120 -1.54 14.09 11.01
CA THR A 120 -1.02 15.44 11.32
C THR A 120 0.43 15.44 11.80
N GLY A 121 1.22 14.42 11.47
CA GLY A 121 2.56 14.23 12.00
C GLY A 121 2.58 13.41 13.30
N PHE A 122 3.67 13.47 14.08
CA PHE A 122 3.77 12.71 15.32
C PHE A 122 3.02 13.39 16.46
N ASP A 123 1.94 12.76 16.88
CA ASP A 123 1.14 13.19 18.02
C ASP A 123 1.50 12.31 19.24
N ALA A 124 2.15 12.91 20.24
CA ALA A 124 2.57 12.22 21.47
C ALA A 124 1.40 11.63 22.27
N HIS A 125 0.19 12.21 22.10
CA HIS A 125 -1.05 11.76 22.76
C HIS A 125 -1.95 10.94 21.85
N PHE A 126 -1.46 10.48 20.71
CA PHE A 126 -2.25 9.74 19.73
C PHE A 126 -2.88 8.46 20.33
N HIS A 127 -2.14 7.75 21.18
CA HIS A 127 -2.61 6.54 21.85
C HIS A 127 -3.85 6.76 22.75
N GLU A 128 -4.01 7.96 23.31
CA GLU A 128 -5.15 8.34 24.17
C GLU A 128 -6.44 8.58 23.33
N LYS A 129 -6.27 8.89 22.05
CA LYS A 129 -7.37 9.21 21.12
C LYS A 129 -7.91 7.98 20.40
N LEU A 130 -7.21 6.84 20.50
CA LEU A 130 -7.61 5.63 19.78
C LEU A 130 -8.93 5.07 20.33
N PRO A 131 -9.83 4.60 19.46
CA PRO A 131 -11.07 3.96 19.86
C PRO A 131 -10.81 2.76 20.78
N SER A 132 -11.63 2.61 21.81
CA SER A 132 -11.46 1.55 22.81
C SER A 132 -11.51 0.13 22.23
N ASP A 133 -12.30 -0.09 21.21
CA ASP A 133 -12.41 -1.36 20.50
C ASP A 133 -11.17 -1.67 19.65
N LEU A 134 -10.54 -0.65 19.05
CA LEU A 134 -9.23 -0.81 18.39
C LEU A 134 -8.15 -1.14 19.42
N VAL A 135 -8.14 -0.48 20.58
CA VAL A 135 -7.19 -0.78 21.65
C VAL A 135 -7.37 -2.21 22.17
N ALA A 136 -8.61 -2.67 22.37
CA ALA A 136 -8.91 -4.04 22.74
C ALA A 136 -8.44 -5.03 21.68
N PHE A 137 -8.72 -4.76 20.40
CA PHE A 137 -8.24 -5.56 19.27
C PHE A 137 -6.72 -5.70 19.25
N LEU A 138 -5.98 -4.59 19.41
CA LEU A 138 -4.51 -4.61 19.41
C LEU A 138 -3.93 -5.41 20.58
N ARG A 139 -4.55 -5.35 21.77
CA ARG A 139 -4.16 -6.16 22.94
C ARG A 139 -4.44 -7.63 22.70
N ASP A 140 -5.63 -7.99 22.23
CA ASP A 140 -5.97 -9.38 21.90
C ASP A 140 -5.03 -9.92 20.82
N LEU A 141 -4.75 -9.14 19.80
CA LEU A 141 -3.83 -9.49 18.70
C LEU A 141 -2.41 -9.74 19.23
N SER A 142 -1.93 -8.87 20.12
CA SER A 142 -0.61 -9.02 20.74
C SER A 142 -0.50 -10.31 21.57
N GLY A 143 -1.60 -10.75 22.19
CA GLY A 143 -1.67 -12.02 22.92
C GLY A 143 -1.64 -13.27 22.03
N LEU A 144 -1.95 -13.13 20.75
CA LEU A 144 -1.99 -14.24 19.78
C LEU A 144 -0.69 -14.41 19.01
N VAL A 145 0.19 -13.41 19.00
CA VAL A 145 1.42 -13.43 18.22
C VAL A 145 2.66 -13.34 19.10
N LYS A 146 3.74 -13.96 18.66
CA LYS A 146 5.01 -13.93 19.39
C LYS A 146 5.58 -12.51 19.47
N ASN A 147 5.49 -11.79 18.35
CA ASN A 147 6.04 -10.45 18.18
C ASN A 147 5.33 -9.75 17.02
N MET A 148 5.21 -8.43 17.06
CA MET A 148 4.64 -7.61 16.00
C MET A 148 5.72 -6.77 15.34
N GLY A 149 5.88 -6.91 14.03
CA GLY A 149 6.76 -6.06 13.24
C GLY A 149 6.07 -4.76 12.83
N VAL A 150 6.63 -3.63 13.23
CA VAL A 150 6.05 -2.30 12.97
C VAL A 150 6.92 -1.46 12.04
N ARG A 151 6.29 -0.47 11.38
CA ARG A 151 6.91 0.34 10.33
C ARG A 151 7.94 1.33 10.84
N GLY A 152 7.79 1.84 12.06
CA GLY A 152 8.68 2.85 12.60
C GLY A 152 8.51 3.03 14.10
N ASP A 153 9.28 3.97 14.64
CA ASP A 153 9.36 4.19 16.08
C ASP A 153 8.13 4.88 16.64
N PHE A 154 7.39 5.65 15.83
CA PHE A 154 6.11 6.23 16.25
C PHE A 154 5.08 5.15 16.56
N THR A 155 4.91 4.18 15.66
CA THR A 155 4.02 3.04 15.90
C THR A 155 4.47 2.21 17.10
N HIS A 156 5.77 1.97 17.25
CA HIS A 156 6.35 1.25 18.38
C HIS A 156 5.99 1.93 19.71
N GLU A 157 6.19 3.25 19.80
CA GLU A 157 5.87 4.03 20.99
C GLU A 157 4.37 4.04 21.31
N VAL A 158 3.52 4.18 20.30
CA VAL A 158 2.05 4.10 20.47
C VAL A 158 1.65 2.77 21.11
N LEU A 159 2.18 1.64 20.61
CA LEU A 159 1.88 0.32 21.17
C LEU A 159 2.42 0.14 22.59
N ASN A 160 3.64 0.61 22.85
CA ASN A 160 4.22 0.56 24.20
C ASN A 160 3.37 1.33 25.22
N ARG A 161 2.86 2.50 24.87
CA ARG A 161 1.96 3.30 25.72
C ARG A 161 0.62 2.61 25.97
N LEU A 162 0.19 1.73 25.07
CA LEU A 162 -0.97 0.86 25.26
C LEU A 162 -0.68 -0.38 26.14
N GLY A 163 0.58 -0.56 26.59
CA GLY A 163 1.03 -1.71 27.36
C GLY A 163 1.37 -2.94 26.50
N ILE A 164 1.55 -2.77 25.21
CA ILE A 164 1.92 -3.82 24.23
C ILE A 164 3.42 -3.74 24.00
N THR A 165 4.18 -4.72 24.51
CA THR A 165 5.64 -4.69 24.54
C THR A 165 6.32 -5.69 23.61
N ASN A 166 5.59 -6.67 23.05
CA ASN A 166 6.11 -7.63 22.08
C ASN A 166 6.10 -7.02 20.66
N VAL A 167 6.90 -5.97 20.47
CA VAL A 167 6.96 -5.16 19.26
C VAL A 167 8.41 -5.00 18.82
N THR A 168 8.66 -5.07 17.51
CA THR A 168 9.98 -4.79 16.91
C THR A 168 9.80 -3.85 15.73
N THR A 169 10.56 -2.76 15.71
CA THR A 169 10.61 -1.87 14.54
C THR A 169 11.41 -2.53 13.43
N ILE A 170 10.74 -2.82 12.31
CA ILE A 170 11.32 -3.54 11.16
C ILE A 170 11.24 -2.76 9.85
N GLY A 171 10.50 -1.66 9.82
CA GLY A 171 10.18 -0.97 8.57
C GLY A 171 9.04 -1.63 7.79
N CYS A 172 8.99 -1.33 6.49
CA CYS A 172 8.03 -1.95 5.58
C CYS A 172 8.69 -3.12 4.82
N PRO A 173 8.07 -4.31 4.74
CA PRO A 173 8.62 -5.43 3.96
C PRO A 173 8.98 -5.05 2.52
N SER A 174 8.17 -4.23 1.86
CA SER A 174 8.44 -3.79 0.48
C SER A 174 9.79 -3.11 0.29
N TYR A 175 10.36 -2.53 1.34
CA TYR A 175 11.67 -1.86 1.27
C TYR A 175 12.83 -2.84 1.04
N TYR A 176 12.67 -4.09 1.45
CA TYR A 176 13.72 -5.11 1.46
C TYR A 176 13.66 -6.09 0.28
N GLU A 177 12.80 -5.85 -0.71
CA GLU A 177 12.58 -6.73 -1.86
C GLU A 177 13.89 -7.14 -2.59
N ASN A 178 14.91 -6.30 -2.54
CA ASN A 178 16.21 -6.56 -3.14
C ASN A 178 17.21 -7.30 -2.20
N GLY A 179 16.73 -7.82 -1.06
CA GLY A 179 17.56 -8.54 -0.09
C GLY A 179 18.56 -7.61 0.64
N ALA A 180 19.74 -8.14 0.98
CA ALA A 180 20.68 -7.46 1.86
C ALA A 180 21.52 -6.33 1.21
N SER A 181 21.55 -6.26 -0.12
CA SER A 181 22.50 -5.38 -0.83
C SER A 181 21.82 -4.52 -1.89
N ARG A 182 21.23 -3.41 -1.46
CA ARG A 182 20.77 -2.36 -2.37
C ARG A 182 21.62 -1.11 -2.17
N GLN A 183 22.00 -0.47 -3.27
CA GLN A 183 22.69 0.83 -3.24
C GLN A 183 22.00 1.80 -4.19
N ILE A 184 21.82 3.02 -3.72
CA ILE A 184 21.33 4.14 -4.51
C ILE A 184 22.48 5.09 -4.81
N VAL A 185 22.69 5.35 -6.08
CA VAL A 185 23.76 6.23 -6.58
C VAL A 185 23.14 7.40 -7.32
N LYS A 186 23.51 8.61 -6.94
CA LYS A 186 23.09 9.83 -7.65
C LYS A 186 23.64 9.85 -9.08
N ARG A 187 22.80 10.28 -10.01
CA ARG A 187 23.14 10.45 -11.45
C ARG A 187 22.67 11.83 -11.89
N GLY A 188 23.04 12.27 -13.08
CA GLY A 188 22.47 13.50 -13.65
C GLY A 188 21.00 13.31 -13.98
N ILE A 189 20.16 14.29 -13.66
CA ILE A 189 18.72 14.24 -13.92
C ILE A 189 18.48 14.64 -15.39
N ARG A 190 17.92 13.71 -16.17
CA ARG A 190 17.42 13.93 -17.53
C ARG A 190 15.95 13.51 -17.66
N ASN A 191 15.58 12.41 -17.00
CA ASN A 191 14.28 11.78 -17.02
C ASN A 191 13.66 11.82 -15.63
N LEU A 192 12.96 12.92 -15.32
CA LEU A 192 12.29 13.10 -14.05
C LEU A 192 10.99 12.29 -13.98
N ALA A 193 10.73 11.70 -12.84
CA ALA A 193 9.47 11.06 -12.50
C ALA A 193 8.85 11.69 -11.24
N SER A 194 7.53 11.74 -11.17
CA SER A 194 6.82 12.14 -9.96
C SER A 194 5.55 11.32 -9.74
N SER A 195 5.01 11.40 -8.52
CA SER A 195 3.62 11.05 -8.27
C SER A 195 2.72 12.27 -8.48
N THR A 196 1.42 12.10 -8.35
CA THR A 196 0.47 13.20 -8.22
C THR A 196 0.63 13.94 -6.89
N ASN A 197 -0.07 15.05 -6.70
CA ASN A 197 -0.02 15.90 -5.49
C ASN A 197 1.35 16.57 -5.21
N VAL A 198 2.22 16.64 -6.20
CA VAL A 198 3.34 17.60 -6.24
C VAL A 198 2.88 18.89 -6.94
N SER A 199 3.73 19.92 -7.03
CA SER A 199 3.37 21.15 -7.75
C SER A 199 3.09 20.89 -9.22
N GLU A 200 2.22 21.69 -9.86
CA GLU A 200 1.93 21.58 -11.30
C GLU A 200 3.19 21.70 -12.16
N ASP A 201 4.11 22.57 -11.78
CA ASP A 201 5.39 22.75 -12.47
C ASP A 201 6.23 21.46 -12.45
N LEU A 202 6.30 20.75 -11.31
CA LEU A 202 6.97 19.46 -11.21
C LEU A 202 6.27 18.40 -12.05
N MET A 203 4.93 18.34 -12.03
CA MET A 203 4.19 17.40 -12.89
C MET A 203 4.43 17.66 -14.37
N LEU A 204 4.44 18.92 -14.81
CA LEU A 204 4.71 19.30 -16.19
C LEU A 204 6.15 19.05 -16.66
N ARG A 205 7.10 18.85 -15.76
CA ARG A 205 8.49 18.49 -16.06
C ARG A 205 8.79 17.01 -15.93
N SER A 206 7.85 16.20 -15.45
CA SER A 206 8.06 14.79 -15.14
C SER A 206 7.13 13.86 -15.90
N VAL A 207 7.43 12.57 -15.85
CA VAL A 207 6.47 11.50 -16.09
C VAL A 207 5.76 11.21 -14.77
N VAL A 208 4.43 11.27 -14.76
CA VAL A 208 3.58 11.20 -13.57
C VAL A 208 3.02 9.79 -13.39
N TYR A 209 3.29 9.20 -12.24
CA TYR A 209 2.85 7.85 -11.89
C TYR A 209 1.60 7.90 -11.02
N LEU A 210 0.55 7.26 -11.51
CA LEU A 210 -0.74 7.12 -10.84
C LEU A 210 -0.73 5.82 -10.03
N GLN A 211 -1.33 5.83 -8.84
CA GLN A 211 -1.38 4.63 -8.01
C GLN A 211 -2.62 4.52 -7.10
N ASP A 212 -3.45 5.55 -6.98
CA ASP A 212 -4.48 5.64 -5.95
C ASP A 212 -5.87 5.93 -6.53
N HIS A 213 -6.91 5.57 -5.79
CA HIS A 213 -8.31 5.78 -6.14
C HIS A 213 -8.85 7.18 -5.80
N CYS A 214 -7.99 8.15 -5.44
CA CYS A 214 -8.46 9.52 -5.23
C CYS A 214 -9.06 10.10 -6.52
N ALA A 215 -10.08 10.93 -6.40
CA ALA A 215 -10.94 11.34 -7.51
C ALA A 215 -10.20 11.89 -8.76
N HIS A 216 -9.06 12.57 -8.58
CA HIS A 216 -8.29 13.06 -9.72
C HIS A 216 -7.45 11.96 -10.38
N GLU A 217 -6.87 11.03 -9.64
CA GLU A 217 -6.16 9.87 -10.21
C GLU A 217 -7.13 8.90 -10.86
N GLU A 218 -8.30 8.66 -10.26
CA GLU A 218 -9.33 7.80 -10.82
C GLU A 218 -9.67 8.19 -12.28
N ARG A 219 -9.97 9.47 -12.55
CA ARG A 219 -10.29 9.93 -13.90
C ARG A 219 -9.16 9.62 -14.88
N MET A 220 -7.94 9.89 -14.48
CA MET A 220 -6.77 9.63 -15.33
C MET A 220 -6.55 8.14 -15.56
N ILE A 221 -6.68 7.30 -14.51
CA ILE A 221 -6.52 5.85 -14.61
C ILE A 221 -7.59 5.25 -15.51
N ARG A 222 -8.86 5.63 -15.35
CA ARG A 222 -9.98 5.15 -16.19
C ARG A 222 -9.76 5.48 -17.66
N ASN A 223 -9.33 6.69 -17.98
CA ASN A 223 -9.03 7.07 -19.34
C ASN A 223 -7.80 6.34 -19.90
N LEU A 224 -6.73 6.24 -19.10
CA LEU A 224 -5.45 5.69 -19.54
C LEU A 224 -5.48 4.16 -19.69
N ALA A 225 -6.00 3.46 -18.69
CA ALA A 225 -5.93 2.00 -18.59
C ALA A 225 -7.19 1.29 -19.12
N PHE A 226 -8.35 1.94 -19.06
CA PHE A 226 -9.64 1.33 -19.45
C PHE A 226 -10.29 1.98 -20.68
N GLY A 227 -9.65 2.99 -21.28
CA GLY A 227 -10.15 3.63 -22.51
C GLY A 227 -11.46 4.41 -22.32
N GLU A 228 -11.79 4.80 -21.10
CA GLU A 228 -12.96 5.60 -20.80
C GLU A 228 -12.76 7.05 -21.27
N SER A 229 -13.86 7.79 -21.40
CA SER A 229 -13.83 9.18 -21.88
C SER A 229 -14.34 10.14 -20.80
N ILE A 230 -13.74 10.08 -19.62
CA ILE A 230 -14.10 10.95 -18.50
C ILE A 230 -13.45 12.34 -18.69
N PRO A 231 -14.19 13.44 -18.43
CA PRO A 231 -13.64 14.79 -18.56
C PRO A 231 -12.41 15.01 -17.67
N LEU A 232 -11.32 15.47 -18.27
CA LEU A 232 -10.07 15.80 -17.62
C LEU A 232 -9.92 17.32 -17.49
N SER A 233 -9.24 17.80 -16.46
CA SER A 233 -8.80 19.18 -16.28
C SER A 233 -7.78 19.59 -17.36
N CYS A 234 -7.42 20.86 -17.44
CA CYS A 234 -6.42 21.33 -18.42
C CYS A 234 -5.06 20.65 -18.20
N LEU A 235 -4.60 20.56 -16.95
CA LEU A 235 -3.35 19.89 -16.60
C LEU A 235 -3.39 18.41 -16.96
N GLU A 236 -4.44 17.68 -16.55
CA GLU A 236 -4.61 16.26 -16.83
C GLU A 236 -4.65 15.98 -18.34
N LYS A 237 -5.32 16.84 -19.15
CA LYS A 237 -5.33 16.77 -20.61
C LYS A 237 -3.93 16.93 -21.20
N THR A 238 -3.16 17.89 -20.69
CA THR A 238 -1.78 18.11 -21.15
C THR A 238 -0.93 16.88 -20.88
N LEU A 239 -0.94 16.37 -19.64
CA LEU A 239 -0.19 15.17 -19.26
C LEU A 239 -0.60 13.95 -20.09
N TYR A 240 -1.90 13.78 -20.34
CA TYR A 240 -2.43 12.68 -21.13
C TYR A 240 -1.99 12.79 -22.62
N SER A 241 -2.17 13.96 -23.25
CA SER A 241 -1.86 14.18 -24.66
C SER A 241 -0.35 14.12 -24.94
N GLU A 242 0.49 14.49 -23.98
CA GLU A 242 1.94 14.40 -24.08
C GLU A 242 2.49 13.01 -23.67
N ASN A 243 1.61 12.03 -23.42
CA ASN A 243 1.98 10.67 -23.00
C ASN A 243 2.89 10.66 -21.75
N ARG A 244 2.58 11.52 -20.77
CA ARG A 244 3.33 11.64 -19.51
C ARG A 244 2.72 10.87 -18.35
N LEU A 245 1.51 10.34 -18.50
CA LEU A 245 0.88 9.52 -17.45
C LEU A 245 1.35 8.08 -17.54
N ARG A 246 1.58 7.47 -16.37
CA ARG A 246 1.88 6.05 -16.23
C ARG A 246 0.99 5.47 -15.16
N PHE A 247 0.47 4.29 -15.44
CA PHE A 247 -0.25 3.48 -14.48
C PHE A 247 0.12 2.00 -14.72
N PHE A 248 0.37 1.28 -13.65
CA PHE A 248 0.74 -0.13 -13.71
C PHE A 248 -0.05 -0.91 -12.64
N SER A 249 -0.71 -1.99 -13.04
CA SER A 249 -1.25 -3.02 -12.15
C SER A 249 -0.18 -4.04 -11.78
N SER A 250 0.82 -4.23 -12.66
CA SER A 250 1.96 -5.15 -12.50
C SER A 250 3.16 -4.46 -11.84
N ILE A 251 3.61 -4.98 -10.70
CA ILE A 251 4.80 -4.47 -10.00
C ILE A 251 6.09 -4.62 -10.84
N PRO A 252 6.35 -5.76 -11.52
CA PRO A 252 7.51 -5.88 -12.40
C PRO A 252 7.55 -4.83 -13.52
N GLU A 253 6.42 -4.54 -14.16
CA GLU A 253 6.33 -3.52 -15.20
C GLU A 253 6.53 -2.11 -14.66
N TRP A 254 5.93 -1.81 -13.50
CA TRP A 254 6.16 -0.54 -12.82
C TRP A 254 7.65 -0.33 -12.51
N LYS A 255 8.32 -1.35 -11.99
CA LYS A 255 9.77 -1.30 -11.73
C LYS A 255 10.59 -1.13 -13.00
N ALA A 256 10.23 -1.83 -14.08
CA ALA A 256 10.94 -1.75 -15.36
C ALA A 256 10.85 -0.35 -15.98
N ASP A 257 9.66 0.28 -15.95
CA ASP A 257 9.51 1.65 -16.43
C ASP A 257 10.25 2.64 -15.53
N LEU A 258 10.11 2.54 -14.20
CA LEU A 258 10.84 3.39 -13.25
C LEU A 258 12.36 3.29 -13.40
N ALA A 259 12.90 2.12 -13.70
CA ALA A 259 14.35 1.94 -13.92
C ALA A 259 14.91 2.78 -15.08
N THR A 260 14.04 3.30 -15.97
CA THR A 260 14.41 4.23 -17.05
C THR A 260 14.48 5.70 -16.60
N ARG A 261 14.15 5.99 -15.34
CA ARG A 261 14.15 7.34 -14.77
C ARG A 261 15.44 7.62 -14.01
N ASP A 262 15.72 8.89 -13.77
CA ASP A 262 16.92 9.32 -13.05
C ASP A 262 16.61 9.78 -11.62
N PHE A 263 15.39 10.28 -11.38
CA PHE A 263 14.93 10.74 -10.08
C PHE A 263 13.41 10.64 -9.95
N PHE A 264 12.92 10.26 -8.79
CA PHE A 264 11.50 10.16 -8.46
C PHE A 264 11.14 11.06 -7.28
N ILE A 265 10.15 11.95 -7.47
CA ILE A 265 9.59 12.79 -6.42
C ILE A 265 8.20 12.26 -6.05
N GLY A 266 8.08 11.60 -4.90
CA GLY A 266 6.86 10.92 -4.48
C GLY A 266 6.16 11.57 -3.30
N THR A 267 4.84 11.73 -3.39
CA THR A 267 3.99 12.06 -2.23
C THR A 267 3.49 10.81 -1.52
N ARG A 268 3.68 9.64 -2.14
CA ARG A 268 3.30 8.33 -1.63
C ARG A 268 4.52 7.47 -1.42
N VAL A 269 4.72 7.03 -0.17
CA VAL A 269 5.94 6.33 0.23
C VAL A 269 6.21 5.06 -0.58
N HIS A 270 5.18 4.28 -0.95
CA HIS A 270 5.39 3.05 -1.72
C HIS A 270 5.86 3.32 -3.15
N GLY A 271 5.39 4.38 -3.81
CA GLY A 271 5.94 4.81 -5.11
C GLY A 271 7.43 5.13 -5.04
N SER A 272 7.86 5.84 -3.99
CA SER A 272 9.28 6.10 -3.75
C SER A 272 10.07 4.83 -3.41
N ILE A 273 9.48 3.87 -2.67
CA ILE A 273 10.13 2.58 -2.40
C ILE A 273 10.29 1.75 -3.68
N VAL A 274 9.28 1.73 -4.56
CA VAL A 274 9.41 1.07 -5.89
C VAL A 274 10.55 1.68 -6.68
N ALA A 275 10.67 3.02 -6.72
CA ALA A 275 11.76 3.71 -7.40
C ALA A 275 13.12 3.32 -6.81
N LEU A 276 13.28 3.38 -5.48
CA LEU A 276 14.51 2.97 -4.80
C LEU A 276 14.87 1.51 -5.10
N ASN A 277 13.90 0.60 -5.10
CA ASN A 277 14.14 -0.81 -5.42
C ASN A 277 14.36 -1.08 -6.92
N SER A 278 14.07 -0.09 -7.77
CA SER A 278 14.45 -0.06 -9.20
C SER A 278 15.83 0.58 -9.43
N GLY A 279 16.55 0.96 -8.36
CA GLY A 279 17.84 1.62 -8.42
C GLY A 279 17.79 3.11 -8.76
N VAL A 280 16.62 3.72 -8.61
CA VAL A 280 16.36 5.13 -8.91
C VAL A 280 16.35 5.94 -7.62
N PRO A 281 17.17 6.99 -7.50
CA PRO A 281 17.07 7.94 -6.38
C PRO A 281 15.65 8.46 -6.23
N ALA A 282 15.17 8.53 -4.98
CA ALA A 282 13.81 9.01 -4.70
C ALA A 282 13.75 9.83 -3.41
N ILE A 283 12.81 10.74 -3.35
CA ILE A 283 12.43 11.49 -2.14
C ILE A 283 10.95 11.31 -1.85
N VAL A 284 10.58 11.34 -0.58
CA VAL A 284 9.19 11.39 -0.15
C VAL A 284 8.82 12.80 0.27
N MET A 285 7.80 13.39 -0.36
CA MET A 285 7.25 14.69 -0.01
C MET A 285 5.84 14.48 0.56
N ASN A 286 5.74 14.34 1.87
CA ASN A 286 4.47 14.08 2.56
C ASN A 286 4.58 14.50 4.03
N SER A 287 3.47 14.92 4.63
CA SER A 287 3.41 15.39 6.02
C SER A 287 2.75 14.41 7.00
N ASP A 288 2.25 13.26 6.54
CA ASP A 288 1.60 12.29 7.43
C ASP A 288 2.61 11.49 8.28
N SER A 289 2.19 11.10 9.49
CA SER A 289 3.04 10.38 10.44
C SER A 289 3.53 9.03 9.89
N ARG A 290 2.73 8.36 9.06
CA ARG A 290 3.03 7.07 8.45
C ARG A 290 4.21 7.15 7.47
N ALA A 291 4.18 8.15 6.58
CA ALA A 291 5.28 8.37 5.64
C ALA A 291 6.55 8.80 6.39
N ARG A 292 6.39 9.70 7.34
CA ARG A 292 7.47 10.23 8.15
C ARG A 292 8.18 9.14 8.95
N GLU A 293 7.45 8.29 9.72
CA GLU A 293 8.09 7.24 10.53
C GLU A 293 8.88 6.24 9.67
N MET A 294 8.35 5.88 8.48
CA MET A 294 9.08 5.00 7.57
C MET A 294 10.33 5.67 7.02
N CYS A 295 10.24 6.94 6.62
CA CYS A 295 11.40 7.67 6.10
C CYS A 295 12.48 7.84 7.16
N GLU A 296 12.12 8.20 8.39
CA GLU A 296 13.06 8.33 9.50
C GLU A 296 13.74 7.00 9.85
N TYR A 297 12.95 5.92 10.01
CA TYR A 297 13.52 4.61 10.32
C TYR A 297 14.40 4.05 9.19
N LEU A 298 13.96 4.18 7.93
CA LEU A 298 14.64 3.60 6.77
C LEU A 298 15.69 4.54 6.14
N ASN A 299 15.85 5.75 6.69
CA ASN A 299 16.71 6.82 6.18
C ASN A 299 16.39 7.20 4.72
N ILE A 300 15.13 7.13 4.31
CA ILE A 300 14.69 7.59 3.00
C ILE A 300 14.67 9.12 3.02
N PRO A 301 15.27 9.81 2.03
CA PRO A 301 15.14 11.25 1.90
C PRO A 301 13.69 11.69 1.97
N TYR A 302 13.40 12.69 2.78
CA TYR A 302 12.05 13.09 3.12
C TYR A 302 11.97 14.60 3.31
N HIS A 303 10.87 15.20 2.82
CA HIS A 303 10.54 16.60 3.04
C HIS A 303 9.08 16.73 3.50
N PRO A 304 8.81 17.39 4.63
CA PRO A 304 7.45 17.44 5.19
C PRO A 304 6.50 18.37 4.43
N GLU A 305 7.02 19.33 3.67
CA GLU A 305 6.22 20.35 2.99
C GLU A 305 5.96 20.01 1.53
N LEU A 306 4.67 19.91 1.18
CA LEU A 306 4.20 19.81 -0.19
C LEU A 306 4.15 21.22 -0.79
N GLY A 307 5.26 21.75 -1.32
CA GLY A 307 5.17 22.97 -2.11
C GLY A 307 6.16 24.10 -1.84
N GLY A 308 7.16 23.90 -1.00
CA GLY A 308 8.19 24.95 -0.76
C GLY A 308 9.17 25.09 -1.92
N GLU A 309 9.81 24.02 -2.34
CA GLU A 309 10.78 23.98 -3.43
C GLU A 309 10.23 23.22 -4.63
N SER A 310 10.26 23.82 -5.80
CA SER A 310 9.78 23.23 -7.06
C SER A 310 10.88 22.92 -8.06
N ASP A 311 12.12 23.35 -7.82
CA ASP A 311 13.24 22.99 -8.71
C ASP A 311 13.71 21.56 -8.41
N PRO A 312 13.52 20.62 -9.35
CA PRO A 312 13.92 19.22 -9.15
C PRO A 312 15.41 19.06 -8.91
N GLN A 313 16.25 19.96 -9.42
CA GLN A 313 17.71 19.90 -9.21
C GLN A 313 18.05 20.24 -7.76
N VAL A 314 17.45 21.29 -7.20
CA VAL A 314 17.64 21.70 -5.79
C VAL A 314 17.15 20.60 -4.84
N ILE A 315 15.95 20.05 -5.12
CA ILE A 315 15.40 18.91 -4.35
C ILE A 315 16.38 17.73 -4.38
N TYR A 316 16.88 17.38 -5.57
CA TYR A 316 17.78 16.25 -5.75
C TYR A 316 19.13 16.44 -5.02
N GLU A 317 19.68 17.64 -5.09
CA GLU A 317 20.96 17.96 -4.42
C GLU A 317 20.83 17.87 -2.89
N SER A 318 19.66 18.22 -2.34
CA SER A 318 19.39 18.11 -0.91
C SER A 318 19.26 16.66 -0.40
N CYS A 319 19.02 15.68 -1.28
CA CYS A 319 18.89 14.29 -0.88
C CYS A 319 20.24 13.66 -0.49
N ASP A 320 20.31 13.07 0.71
CA ASP A 320 21.42 12.25 1.15
C ASP A 320 21.05 10.76 1.15
N TYR A 321 21.75 9.97 0.35
CA TYR A 321 21.58 8.51 0.29
C TYR A 321 22.71 7.75 1.00
N GLU A 322 23.74 8.41 1.51
CA GLU A 322 24.90 7.74 2.12
C GLU A 322 24.49 6.97 3.38
N LYS A 323 23.74 7.64 4.27
CA LYS A 323 23.25 7.00 5.49
C LYS A 323 22.30 5.84 5.16
N MET A 324 21.38 6.02 4.21
CA MET A 324 20.46 4.97 3.78
C MET A 324 21.22 3.75 3.25
N ASN A 325 22.19 3.94 2.37
CA ASN A 325 23.00 2.87 1.80
C ASN A 325 23.84 2.14 2.87
N ARG A 326 24.47 2.88 3.76
CA ARG A 326 25.30 2.32 4.83
C ARG A 326 24.51 1.45 5.80
N GLU A 327 23.30 1.88 6.17
CA GLU A 327 22.48 1.21 7.18
C GLU A 327 21.51 0.17 6.59
N TYR A 328 21.35 0.12 5.27
CA TYR A 328 20.39 -0.76 4.60
C TYR A 328 20.56 -2.24 5.01
N GLY A 329 21.80 -2.75 4.94
CA GLY A 329 22.09 -4.15 5.31
C GLY A 329 21.79 -4.47 6.78
N GLN A 330 22.00 -3.51 7.69
CA GLN A 330 21.63 -3.66 9.10
C GLN A 330 20.11 -3.71 9.29
N LYS A 331 19.37 -2.82 8.64
CA LYS A 331 17.89 -2.81 8.68
C LYS A 331 17.32 -4.10 8.10
N TRP A 332 17.86 -4.58 6.99
CA TRP A 332 17.50 -5.87 6.43
C TRP A 332 17.77 -7.03 7.40
N SER A 333 18.89 -7.01 8.13
CA SER A 333 19.20 -8.03 9.12
C SER A 333 18.16 -8.04 10.25
N VAL A 334 17.74 -6.88 10.75
CA VAL A 334 16.67 -6.77 11.77
C VAL A 334 15.37 -7.40 11.26
N TYR A 335 14.98 -7.09 10.01
CA TYR A 335 13.80 -7.66 9.38
C TYR A 335 13.90 -9.19 9.21
N ARG A 336 15.04 -9.69 8.71
CA ARG A 336 15.33 -11.13 8.60
C ARG A 336 15.24 -11.82 9.96
N ASP A 337 15.87 -11.27 10.99
CA ASP A 337 15.92 -11.86 12.32
C ASP A 337 14.53 -11.84 12.98
N PHE A 338 13.70 -10.83 12.67
CA PHE A 338 12.30 -10.81 13.04
C PHE A 338 11.53 -11.98 12.42
N LEU A 339 11.63 -12.22 11.11
CA LEU A 339 10.98 -13.33 10.44
C LEU A 339 11.49 -14.70 10.93
N ALA A 340 12.78 -14.79 11.22
CA ALA A 340 13.39 -16.02 11.73
C ALA A 340 12.80 -16.45 13.10
N GLN A 341 12.30 -15.52 13.92
CA GLN A 341 11.61 -15.85 15.17
C GLN A 341 10.36 -16.70 14.99
N PHE A 342 9.77 -16.64 13.80
CA PHE A 342 8.59 -17.43 13.42
C PHE A 342 8.97 -18.69 12.61
N GLY A 343 10.26 -18.95 12.38
CA GLY A 343 10.72 -20.05 11.55
C GLY A 343 10.63 -19.77 10.05
N VAL A 344 10.53 -18.49 9.67
CA VAL A 344 10.57 -18.06 8.26
C VAL A 344 12.00 -17.62 7.91
N PRO A 345 12.78 -18.45 7.20
CA PRO A 345 14.12 -18.06 6.80
C PRO A 345 14.07 -17.10 5.60
N LEU A 346 14.91 -16.06 5.61
CA LEU A 346 15.26 -15.31 4.42
C LEU A 346 16.68 -15.70 4.00
N LEU A 347 16.83 -16.18 2.77
CA LEU A 347 18.15 -16.52 2.24
C LEU A 347 18.87 -15.26 1.74
N PRO A 348 20.22 -15.23 1.85
CA PRO A 348 20.99 -14.19 1.18
C PRO A 348 20.72 -14.19 -0.33
N PRO A 349 20.63 -13.04 -1.00
CA PRO A 349 20.34 -12.92 -2.43
C PRO A 349 21.29 -13.69 -3.35
N SER A 350 22.52 -13.98 -2.90
CA SER A 350 23.54 -14.70 -3.64
C SER A 350 23.21 -16.17 -3.91
N LEU A 351 22.17 -16.73 -3.28
CA LEU A 351 21.72 -18.12 -3.45
C LEU A 351 20.38 -18.22 -4.21
N GLY A 352 19.68 -17.12 -4.42
CA GLY A 352 18.46 -17.04 -5.19
C GLY A 352 18.78 -16.61 -6.62
N GLY A 353 18.88 -17.52 -7.56
CA GLY A 353 18.71 -17.20 -8.99
C GLY A 353 17.37 -16.45 -9.10
N GLY A 354 17.36 -15.30 -9.82
CA GLY A 354 16.18 -14.45 -9.92
C GLY A 354 14.94 -15.25 -10.26
N TYR A 355 14.07 -15.44 -9.27
CA TYR A 355 12.74 -15.89 -9.53
C TYR A 355 11.99 -14.70 -10.15
N ALA A 356 11.87 -14.71 -11.47
CA ALA A 356 10.72 -14.09 -12.08
C ALA A 356 9.51 -14.79 -11.43
N LEU A 357 8.57 -14.01 -10.88
CA LEU A 357 7.21 -14.51 -10.67
C LEU A 357 6.63 -14.69 -12.07
N GLU A 358 6.99 -15.81 -12.72
CA GLU A 358 6.34 -16.20 -13.95
C GLU A 358 4.89 -16.55 -13.62
N LYS A 359 3.98 -16.23 -14.53
CA LYS A 359 2.54 -16.51 -14.43
C LYS A 359 2.21 -17.94 -13.93
N ASP A 360 3.08 -18.90 -14.23
CA ASP A 360 2.91 -20.32 -13.94
C ASP A 360 3.29 -20.74 -12.51
N SER A 361 3.92 -19.86 -11.72
CA SER A 361 4.37 -20.19 -10.35
C SER A 361 3.36 -19.82 -9.26
N LEU A 362 2.37 -19.00 -9.57
CA LEU A 362 1.17 -18.86 -8.74
C LEU A 362 0.25 -20.00 -9.16
N GLY A 363 0.30 -21.14 -8.46
CA GLY A 363 -0.41 -22.37 -8.79
C GLY A 363 -1.93 -22.23 -8.92
N CYS A 364 -2.36 -21.59 -9.99
CA CYS A 364 -3.64 -21.81 -10.61
C CYS A 364 -3.46 -23.05 -11.49
N GLY A 365 -3.67 -24.24 -10.94
CA GLY A 365 -4.02 -25.38 -11.78
C GLY A 365 -5.22 -24.98 -12.64
N ASP A 366 -5.41 -25.63 -13.80
CA ASP A 366 -6.48 -25.38 -14.79
C ASP A 366 -7.92 -25.42 -14.23
N GLU A 367 -8.09 -25.74 -12.95
CA GLU A 367 -9.33 -25.51 -12.20
C GLU A 367 -9.09 -24.37 -11.20
N PRO A 368 -9.89 -23.27 -11.25
CA PRO A 368 -9.85 -22.26 -10.21
C PRO A 368 -10.12 -22.96 -8.87
N PRO A 369 -9.34 -22.68 -7.81
CA PRO A 369 -9.63 -23.27 -6.51
C PRO A 369 -11.08 -22.93 -6.17
N PRO A 370 -11.85 -23.81 -5.53
CA PRO A 370 -13.27 -23.62 -5.24
C PRO A 370 -13.59 -22.28 -4.53
N PHE A 371 -12.57 -21.63 -4.01
CA PHE A 371 -12.62 -20.29 -3.42
C PHE A 371 -12.85 -19.14 -4.42
N GLY A 372 -12.36 -19.20 -5.65
CA GLY A 372 -12.49 -18.10 -6.62
C GLY A 372 -13.93 -17.87 -7.08
N LEU A 373 -14.70 -18.94 -7.24
CA LEU A 373 -16.10 -18.87 -7.71
C LEU A 373 -17.06 -18.34 -6.64
N GLU A 374 -16.84 -18.67 -5.35
CA GLU A 374 -17.70 -18.18 -4.26
C GLU A 374 -17.43 -16.73 -3.89
N ILE A 375 -16.19 -16.28 -3.99
CA ILE A 375 -15.82 -14.85 -3.78
C ILE A 375 -16.46 -13.98 -4.88
N THR A 376 -16.39 -14.41 -6.13
CA THR A 376 -17.06 -13.71 -7.25
C THR A 376 -18.58 -13.69 -7.07
N ALA A 377 -19.19 -14.79 -6.60
CA ALA A 377 -20.62 -14.86 -6.34
C ALA A 377 -21.05 -14.02 -5.12
N PHE A 378 -20.20 -13.87 -4.11
CA PHE A 378 -20.48 -13.02 -2.94
C PHE A 378 -20.43 -11.52 -3.34
N PHE A 379 -19.44 -11.08 -4.09
CA PHE A 379 -19.37 -9.72 -4.59
C PHE A 379 -20.50 -9.38 -5.57
N SER A 380 -20.93 -10.31 -6.41
CA SER A 380 -22.10 -10.12 -7.27
C SER A 380 -23.42 -9.99 -6.49
N ARG A 381 -23.53 -10.59 -5.29
CA ARG A 381 -24.70 -10.43 -4.41
C ARG A 381 -24.67 -9.11 -3.62
N GLN A 382 -23.50 -8.60 -3.24
CA GLN A 382 -23.40 -7.27 -2.61
C GLN A 382 -23.54 -6.12 -3.62
N THR A 383 -23.12 -6.31 -4.88
CA THR A 383 -23.40 -5.33 -5.93
C THR A 383 -24.90 -5.21 -6.25
N ALA A 384 -25.74 -6.16 -5.85
CA ALA A 384 -27.21 -6.01 -5.95
C ALA A 384 -27.80 -5.05 -4.90
N VAL A 385 -27.09 -4.75 -3.81
CA VAL A 385 -27.52 -3.77 -2.79
C VAL A 385 -26.97 -2.37 -3.09
N LEU A 386 -25.80 -2.25 -3.72
CA LEU A 386 -25.22 -0.97 -4.12
C LEU A 386 -26.04 -0.20 -5.17
N PRO A 387 -26.69 -0.81 -6.19
CA PRO A 387 -27.58 -0.09 -7.10
C PRO A 387 -28.77 0.56 -6.40
N VAL A 388 -29.28 -0.02 -5.32
CA VAL A 388 -30.38 0.56 -4.53
C VAL A 388 -29.91 1.79 -3.75
N LEU A 389 -28.68 1.78 -3.23
CA LEU A 389 -28.09 2.94 -2.54
C LEU A 389 -27.74 4.07 -3.53
N PHE A 390 -27.20 3.73 -4.70
CA PHE A 390 -26.92 4.70 -5.77
C PHE A 390 -28.21 5.24 -6.39
N HIS A 391 -29.25 4.43 -6.51
CA HIS A 391 -30.57 4.90 -6.98
C HIS A 391 -31.23 5.82 -5.94
N ALA A 392 -31.07 5.55 -4.65
CA ALA A 392 -31.53 6.42 -3.58
C ALA A 392 -30.73 7.73 -3.48
N LEU A 393 -29.42 7.71 -3.78
CA LEU A 393 -28.58 8.90 -3.88
C LEU A 393 -28.90 9.72 -5.14
N ALA A 394 -29.13 9.07 -6.29
CA ALA A 394 -29.53 9.73 -7.53
C ALA A 394 -30.92 10.37 -7.40
N LEU A 395 -31.89 9.73 -6.72
CA LEU A 395 -33.18 10.32 -6.39
C LEU A 395 -33.07 11.47 -5.38
N ALA A 396 -32.08 11.45 -4.49
CA ALA A 396 -31.78 12.57 -3.60
C ALA A 396 -31.14 13.75 -4.35
N GLU A 397 -30.35 13.50 -5.39
CA GLU A 397 -29.82 14.54 -6.28
C GLU A 397 -30.87 15.17 -7.19
N GLU A 398 -31.89 14.44 -7.61
CA GLU A 398 -33.03 15.03 -8.35
C GLU A 398 -33.92 15.94 -7.49
N VAL A 399 -33.90 15.76 -6.18
CA VAL A 399 -34.67 16.60 -5.23
C VAL A 399 -33.87 17.81 -4.75
N LEU A 400 -32.55 17.91 -5.01
CA LEU A 400 -31.63 18.98 -4.56
C LEU A 400 -31.18 20.02 -5.63
N PRO A 401 -31.76 20.17 -6.82
CA PRO A 401 -31.26 21.17 -7.79
C PRO A 401 -31.43 22.61 -7.37
N GLN A 402 -32.34 22.92 -6.44
CA GLN A 402 -32.62 24.31 -6.04
C GLN A 402 -31.69 24.88 -4.96
N THR A 403 -31.04 24.02 -4.18
CA THR A 403 -30.17 24.46 -3.07
C THR A 403 -28.72 24.63 -3.50
N ILE A 404 -28.27 23.92 -4.53
CA ILE A 404 -26.91 24.04 -5.07
C ILE A 404 -26.79 25.23 -6.02
N ALA A 405 -27.83 25.51 -6.81
CA ALA A 405 -27.89 26.70 -7.66
C ALA A 405 -27.88 28.00 -6.83
N ALA A 406 -28.54 28.01 -5.68
CA ALA A 406 -28.54 29.16 -4.77
C ALA A 406 -27.14 29.40 -4.11
N ARG A 407 -26.36 28.36 -3.86
CA ARG A 407 -25.00 28.49 -3.32
C ARG A 407 -23.97 28.94 -4.38
N SER A 408 -24.13 28.52 -5.63
CA SER A 408 -23.24 28.96 -6.72
C SER A 408 -23.43 30.47 -7.00
N MET A 409 -24.65 30.99 -6.94
CA MET A 409 -24.91 32.41 -7.13
C MET A 409 -24.36 33.30 -5.99
N ILE A 410 -24.33 32.78 -4.76
CA ILE A 410 -23.76 33.50 -3.58
C ILE A 410 -22.23 33.56 -3.65
N CYS A 411 -21.58 32.57 -4.23
CA CYS A 411 -20.11 32.61 -4.41
C CYS A 411 -19.67 33.53 -5.57
N GLU A 412 -20.49 33.72 -6.60
CA GLU A 412 -20.12 34.65 -7.70
C GLU A 412 -20.30 36.14 -7.35
N GLU A 413 -21.20 36.48 -6.41
CA GLU A 413 -21.35 37.85 -5.92
C GLU A 413 -20.26 38.25 -4.90
N ALA A 414 -19.66 37.30 -4.16
CA ALA A 414 -18.61 37.57 -3.19
C ALA A 414 -17.20 37.83 -3.78
N TYR A 415 -17.05 37.72 -5.10
CA TYR A 415 -15.77 37.97 -5.82
C TYR A 415 -15.82 39.20 -6.74
N ARG A 416 -16.82 40.09 -6.59
CA ARG A 416 -16.96 41.31 -7.41
C ARG A 416 -16.84 42.64 -6.63
N ASP A 417 -16.39 42.59 -5.38
CA ASP A 417 -16.00 43.83 -4.65
C ASP A 417 -14.53 43.75 -4.18
#